data_ca366459d50423738725ffd75a73ed4e
#
_entry.id   ca366459d50423738725ffd75a73ed4e
#
_cell.length_a   1.000
_cell.length_b   1.000
_cell.length_c   1.000
_cell.angle_alpha   90.00
_cell.angle_beta   90.00
_cell.angle_gamma   90.00
#
_symmetry.space_group_name_H-M   'P 1'
#
loop_
_entity.id
_entity.type
_entity.pdbx_description
1 polymer ?
#
loop_
_entity_poly.entity_id
_entity_poly.type
_entity_poly.pdbx_seq_one_letter_code
_entity_poly.pdbx_strand_id
1 'polypeptide(L)'
;MNDLISRRQAIDEISRWLGYLDDDMIRRIQIGLRRLPSAQPEQKWIPCSERMPECEQEVLICTEKKVYISKKSGKEWYHEPIVTPALYEDGTMLEVNSKWRWEDIDYAGWDEEEDCGIIPEGWWENRHFNPDGVYNNIVDRKVVAWMPLPKPYKEGEQDE
;
A
#
# COMPACT_ATOMS: atom_id res chain seq x y z
N MET A 1 -14.26 -3.81 17.21
CA MET A 1 -14.78 -4.37 15.94
C MET A 1 -15.70 -3.31 15.34
N ASN A 2 -15.19 -2.53 14.37
CA ASN A 2 -16.04 -1.57 13.66
C ASN A 2 -16.48 -2.25 12.38
N ASP A 3 -17.71 -2.78 12.41
CA ASP A 3 -18.36 -3.28 11.20
C ASP A 3 -18.77 -2.07 10.35
N LEU A 4 -17.90 -1.63 9.47
CA LEU A 4 -18.22 -0.65 8.44
C LEU A 4 -19.13 -1.35 7.42
N ILE A 5 -20.43 -1.11 7.53
CA ILE A 5 -21.41 -1.58 6.56
C ILE A 5 -21.23 -0.76 5.28
N SER A 6 -21.07 -1.42 4.13
CA SER A 6 -21.03 -0.70 2.86
C SER A 6 -22.35 0.05 2.64
N ARG A 7 -22.32 1.18 1.92
CA ARG A 7 -23.54 1.96 1.59
C ARG A 7 -24.64 1.07 0.98
N ARG A 8 -24.27 0.12 0.14
CA ARG A 8 -25.20 -0.82 -0.49
C ARG A 8 -25.83 -1.76 0.54
N GLN A 9 -25.01 -2.31 1.44
CA GLN A 9 -25.50 -3.15 2.53
C GLN A 9 -26.42 -2.39 3.48
N ALA A 10 -26.08 -1.12 3.80
CA ALA A 10 -26.97 -0.26 4.62
C ALA A 10 -28.31 0.00 3.93
N ILE A 11 -28.30 0.27 2.63
CA ILE A 11 -29.54 0.45 1.84
C ILE A 11 -30.36 -0.82 1.80
N ASP A 12 -29.74 -1.99 1.56
CA ASP A 12 -30.40 -3.28 1.50
C ASP A 12 -30.98 -3.66 2.86
N GLU A 13 -30.28 -3.41 3.96
CA GLU A 13 -30.74 -3.66 5.32
C GLU A 13 -31.92 -2.77 5.69
N ILE A 14 -31.83 -1.47 5.42
CA ILE A 14 -32.92 -0.52 5.63
C ILE A 14 -34.12 -0.89 4.76
N SER A 15 -33.91 -1.31 3.53
CA SER A 15 -34.99 -1.74 2.62
C SER A 15 -35.78 -2.94 3.15
N ARG A 16 -35.16 -3.84 3.94
CA ARG A 16 -35.84 -4.94 4.62
C ARG A 16 -36.75 -4.47 5.74
N TRP A 17 -36.39 -3.39 6.44
CA TRP A 17 -37.20 -2.83 7.54
C TRP A 17 -38.28 -1.88 7.06
N LEU A 18 -38.22 -1.45 5.79
CA LEU A 18 -39.12 -0.42 5.23
C LEU A 18 -40.52 -0.86 4.90
N GLY A 19 -40.89 -2.12 5.13
CA GLY A 19 -42.26 -2.60 4.92
C GLY A 19 -43.32 -1.89 5.76
N TYR A 20 -42.92 -0.96 6.66
CA TYR A 20 -43.81 -0.22 7.57
C TYR A 20 -43.75 1.31 7.34
N LEU A 21 -42.93 1.80 6.39
CA LEU A 21 -42.78 3.23 6.13
C LEU A 21 -43.47 3.61 4.83
N ASP A 22 -43.98 4.85 4.75
CA ASP A 22 -44.53 5.38 3.51
C ASP A 22 -43.43 5.64 2.46
N ASP A 23 -43.82 5.68 1.20
CA ASP A 23 -42.91 5.81 0.07
C ASP A 23 -42.10 7.12 0.10
N ASP A 24 -42.63 8.20 0.68
CA ASP A 24 -41.94 9.49 0.78
C ASP A 24 -40.79 9.41 1.80
N MET A 25 -40.99 8.76 2.92
CA MET A 25 -40.02 8.54 3.96
C MET A 25 -38.88 7.61 3.47
N ILE A 26 -39.23 6.56 2.73
CA ILE A 26 -38.28 5.68 2.05
C ILE A 26 -37.38 6.50 1.11
N ARG A 27 -37.98 7.35 0.29
CA ARG A 27 -37.26 8.18 -0.66
C ARG A 27 -36.29 9.18 0.01
N ARG A 28 -36.72 9.81 1.12
CA ARG A 28 -35.88 10.70 1.92
C ARG A 28 -34.71 10.01 2.53
N ILE A 29 -34.89 8.81 3.10
CA ILE A 29 -33.82 7.98 3.64
C ILE A 29 -32.83 7.60 2.53
N GLN A 30 -33.30 7.16 1.39
CA GLN A 30 -32.43 6.79 0.25
C GLN A 30 -31.63 7.98 -0.27
N ILE A 31 -32.23 9.18 -0.34
CA ILE A 31 -31.53 10.41 -0.73
C ILE A 31 -30.48 10.76 0.33
N GLY A 32 -30.80 10.66 1.61
CA GLY A 32 -29.86 10.88 2.71
C GLY A 32 -28.66 9.94 2.65
N LEU A 33 -28.90 8.65 2.44
CA LEU A 33 -27.86 7.63 2.32
C LEU A 33 -26.96 7.83 1.09
N ARG A 34 -27.52 8.32 -0.03
CA ARG A 34 -26.72 8.64 -1.23
C ARG A 34 -25.82 9.85 -1.04
N ARG A 35 -26.16 10.76 -0.10
CA ARG A 35 -25.36 11.96 0.22
C ARG A 35 -24.31 11.69 1.28
N LEU A 36 -24.32 10.54 1.97
CA LEU A 36 -23.25 10.20 2.88
C LEU A 36 -21.93 10.03 2.09
N PRO A 37 -20.83 10.53 2.60
CA PRO A 37 -19.52 10.28 2.00
C PRO A 37 -19.35 8.80 1.74
N SER A 38 -18.84 8.44 0.56
CA SER A 38 -18.52 7.04 0.26
C SER A 38 -17.46 6.60 1.25
N ALA A 39 -17.72 5.52 1.99
CA ALA A 39 -16.61 4.85 2.66
C ALA A 39 -15.52 4.65 1.61
N GLN A 40 -14.30 5.10 1.91
CA GLN A 40 -13.18 4.83 1.02
C GLN A 40 -13.19 3.34 0.72
N PRO A 41 -12.98 2.91 -0.54
CA PRO A 41 -12.90 1.48 -0.83
C PRO A 41 -11.88 0.89 0.14
N GLU A 42 -12.28 -0.16 0.86
CA GLU A 42 -11.38 -0.84 1.79
C GLU A 42 -10.09 -1.15 1.04
N GLN A 43 -9.03 -0.48 1.42
CA GLN A 43 -7.72 -0.80 0.90
C GLN A 43 -7.36 -2.20 1.40
N LYS A 44 -7.44 -3.17 0.52
CA LYS A 44 -7.13 -4.56 0.85
C LYS A 44 -5.66 -4.82 0.58
N TRP A 45 -5.03 -5.48 1.53
CA TRP A 45 -3.73 -6.08 1.32
C TRP A 45 -3.80 -7.15 0.24
N ILE A 46 -2.88 -7.08 -0.70
CA ILE A 46 -2.70 -8.03 -1.79
C ILE A 46 -1.49 -8.88 -1.45
N PRO A 47 -1.64 -10.19 -1.23
CA PRO A 47 -0.50 -11.07 -0.99
C PRO A 47 0.47 -11.05 -2.18
N CYS A 48 1.78 -10.98 -1.92
CA CYS A 48 2.79 -11.07 -2.98
C CYS A 48 2.73 -12.41 -3.73
N SER A 49 2.18 -13.46 -3.10
CA SER A 49 1.93 -14.75 -3.75
C SER A 49 0.77 -14.73 -4.76
N GLU A 50 -0.11 -13.74 -4.69
CA GLU A 50 -1.21 -13.56 -5.62
C GLU A 50 -0.76 -12.76 -6.85
N ARG A 51 -0.16 -11.61 -6.60
CA ARG A 51 0.44 -10.76 -7.65
C ARG A 51 1.41 -9.76 -7.06
N MET A 52 2.39 -9.37 -7.86
CA MET A 52 3.28 -8.23 -7.57
C MET A 52 2.67 -6.93 -8.09
N PRO A 53 3.07 -5.75 -7.55
CA PRO A 53 2.73 -4.47 -8.14
C PRO A 53 3.46 -4.30 -9.49
N GLU A 54 3.06 -3.28 -10.24
CA GLU A 54 3.83 -2.87 -11.40
C GLU A 54 5.20 -2.35 -10.98
N CYS A 55 6.21 -2.55 -11.84
CA CYS A 55 7.55 -2.01 -11.63
C CYS A 55 7.47 -0.50 -11.38
N GLU A 56 8.24 0.02 -10.44
CA GLU A 56 8.21 1.44 -10.03
C GLU A 56 6.87 1.97 -9.48
N GLN A 57 5.91 1.11 -9.23
CA GLN A 57 4.69 1.53 -8.53
C GLN A 57 4.96 1.68 -7.04
N GLU A 58 4.90 2.90 -6.52
CA GLU A 58 4.93 3.12 -5.08
C GLU A 58 3.69 2.55 -4.40
N VAL A 59 3.91 1.73 -3.39
CA VAL A 59 2.88 1.02 -2.63
C VAL A 59 3.20 1.01 -1.15
N LEU A 60 2.23 0.72 -0.29
CA LEU A 60 2.52 0.30 1.08
C LEU A 60 2.82 -1.19 1.08
N ILE A 61 3.89 -1.57 1.73
CA ILE A 61 4.27 -2.97 1.93
C ILE A 61 4.09 -3.38 3.38
N CYS A 62 3.85 -4.68 3.59
CA CYS A 62 3.86 -5.31 4.90
C CYS A 62 4.89 -6.44 4.89
N THR A 63 5.82 -6.42 5.86
CA THR A 63 6.84 -7.46 5.98
C THR A 63 6.38 -8.59 6.90
N GLU A 64 7.04 -9.73 6.82
CA GLU A 64 6.82 -10.82 7.77
C GLU A 64 7.29 -10.45 9.19
N LYS A 65 6.70 -11.13 10.17
CA LYS A 65 7.23 -11.15 11.55
C LYS A 65 8.53 -11.93 11.57
N LYS A 66 9.62 -11.30 12.02
CA LYS A 66 10.92 -11.96 12.10
C LYS A 66 11.19 -12.44 13.52
N VAL A 67 11.41 -13.74 13.68
CA VAL A 67 11.71 -14.35 14.96
C VAL A 67 13.20 -14.65 15.05
N TYR A 68 13.81 -14.31 16.18
CA TYR A 68 15.21 -14.57 16.47
C TYR A 68 15.30 -15.48 17.69
N ILE A 69 16.20 -16.44 17.62
CA ILE A 69 16.47 -17.33 18.74
C ILE A 69 17.93 -17.16 19.14
N SER A 70 18.17 -16.79 20.39
CA SER A 70 19.52 -16.70 20.92
C SER A 70 20.15 -18.09 21.00
N LYS A 71 21.22 -18.30 20.24
CA LYS A 71 22.00 -19.54 20.31
C LYS A 71 22.58 -19.83 21.71
N LYS A 72 22.77 -18.79 22.53
CA LYS A 72 23.39 -18.86 23.85
C LYS A 72 22.40 -19.19 24.98
N SER A 73 21.20 -18.63 24.92
CA SER A 73 20.20 -18.68 26.00
C SER A 73 18.90 -19.38 25.61
N GLY A 74 18.73 -19.75 24.35
CA GLY A 74 17.46 -20.26 23.81
C GLY A 74 16.30 -19.25 23.87
N LYS A 75 16.57 -18.01 24.31
CA LYS A 75 15.54 -17.00 24.43
C LYS A 75 15.10 -16.53 23.04
N GLU A 76 13.79 -16.52 22.84
CA GLU A 76 13.17 -15.98 21.63
C GLU A 76 12.85 -14.49 21.79
N TRP A 77 13.06 -13.72 20.74
CA TRP A 77 12.52 -12.39 20.57
C TRP A 77 12.11 -12.20 19.11
N TYR A 78 11.23 -11.28 18.86
CA TYR A 78 10.72 -11.04 17.54
C TYR A 78 10.65 -9.56 17.23
N HIS A 79 10.71 -9.24 15.95
CA HIS A 79 10.36 -7.95 15.42
C HIS A 79 8.99 -8.05 14.76
N GLU A 80 8.09 -7.14 15.13
CA GLU A 80 6.78 -7.05 14.52
C GLU A 80 6.89 -6.72 13.03
N PRO A 81 5.86 -7.06 12.23
CA PRO A 81 5.77 -6.63 10.85
C PRO A 81 5.93 -5.12 10.73
N ILE A 82 6.62 -4.69 9.69
CA ILE A 82 6.77 -3.27 9.36
C ILE A 82 5.83 -2.97 8.20
N VAL A 83 5.15 -1.81 8.29
CA VAL A 83 4.39 -1.22 7.20
C VAL A 83 5.12 0.05 6.77
N THR A 84 5.55 0.12 5.52
CA THR A 84 6.31 1.25 4.98
C THR A 84 6.00 1.44 3.50
N PRO A 85 6.13 2.67 2.95
CA PRO A 85 6.13 2.88 1.51
C PRO A 85 7.37 2.22 0.89
N ALA A 86 7.16 1.59 -0.26
CA ALA A 86 8.23 0.98 -1.04
C ALA A 86 7.78 0.83 -2.50
N LEU A 87 8.72 0.51 -3.38
CA LEU A 87 8.43 0.04 -4.73
C LEU A 87 9.10 -1.30 -4.98
N TYR A 88 8.63 -1.98 -6.00
CA TYR A 88 9.20 -3.24 -6.47
C TYR A 88 9.89 -3.00 -7.79
N GLU A 89 11.14 -3.47 -7.89
CA GLU A 89 11.90 -3.54 -9.12
C GLU A 89 12.04 -4.99 -9.55
N ASP A 90 11.84 -5.24 -10.83
CA ASP A 90 11.85 -6.60 -11.39
C ASP A 90 13.22 -7.03 -11.95
N GLY A 91 14.23 -6.19 -11.78
CA GLY A 91 15.58 -6.45 -12.27
C GLY A 91 15.80 -6.08 -13.75
N THR A 92 14.85 -5.41 -14.38
CA THR A 92 14.97 -4.97 -15.79
C THR A 92 15.06 -3.45 -15.94
N MET A 93 14.82 -2.70 -14.86
CA MET A 93 14.81 -1.25 -14.89
C MET A 93 16.22 -0.68 -15.01
N LEU A 94 16.41 0.19 -15.99
CA LEU A 94 17.64 0.98 -16.13
C LEU A 94 17.59 2.20 -15.21
N GLU A 95 18.70 2.52 -14.58
CA GLU A 95 18.82 3.67 -13.68
C GLU A 95 18.29 4.97 -14.32
N VAL A 96 18.67 5.23 -15.59
CA VAL A 96 18.29 6.43 -16.33
C VAL A 96 16.79 6.55 -16.61
N ASN A 97 16.05 5.46 -16.55
CA ASN A 97 14.61 5.39 -16.80
C ASN A 97 13.79 5.38 -15.50
N SER A 98 14.45 5.21 -14.35
CA SER A 98 13.77 5.15 -13.07
C SER A 98 13.26 6.52 -12.62
N LYS A 99 12.14 6.52 -11.91
CA LYS A 99 11.58 7.72 -11.24
C LYS A 99 12.43 8.16 -10.05
N TRP A 100 13.14 7.22 -9.45
CA TRP A 100 13.96 7.49 -8.29
C TRP A 100 15.38 7.80 -8.73
N ARG A 101 16.03 8.65 -7.96
CA ARG A 101 17.47 8.82 -8.05
C ARG A 101 18.14 7.71 -7.27
N TRP A 102 18.99 6.95 -7.93
CA TRP A 102 19.73 5.85 -7.34
C TRP A 102 21.16 6.30 -7.02
N GLU A 103 21.58 6.07 -5.80
CA GLU A 103 22.94 6.38 -5.34
C GLU A 103 23.44 5.25 -4.45
N ASP A 104 24.69 4.90 -4.59
CA ASP A 104 25.42 3.92 -3.76
C ASP A 104 24.74 2.53 -3.67
N ILE A 105 24.19 2.04 -4.78
CA ILE A 105 23.65 0.69 -4.87
C ILE A 105 24.57 -0.25 -5.66
N ASP A 106 24.50 -1.54 -5.33
CA ASP A 106 25.14 -2.59 -6.12
C ASP A 106 24.22 -2.96 -7.29
N TYR A 107 24.53 -2.51 -8.50
CA TYR A 107 23.74 -2.81 -9.69
C TYR A 107 23.77 -4.29 -10.04
N ALA A 108 22.66 -4.81 -10.56
CA ALA A 108 22.55 -6.19 -11.04
C ALA A 108 23.39 -6.45 -12.29
N GLY A 109 23.65 -5.41 -13.07
CA GLY A 109 24.42 -5.42 -14.31
C GLY A 109 24.62 -4.02 -14.84
N TRP A 110 25.22 -3.94 -16.03
CA TRP A 110 25.49 -2.69 -16.73
C TRP A 110 24.95 -2.77 -18.17
N ASP A 111 24.22 -1.77 -18.59
CA ASP A 111 23.78 -1.60 -19.96
C ASP A 111 24.81 -0.77 -20.72
N GLU A 112 25.45 -1.37 -21.75
CA GLU A 112 26.50 -0.73 -22.52
C GLU A 112 25.99 0.31 -23.53
N GLU A 113 24.72 0.21 -23.94
CA GLU A 113 24.12 1.14 -24.91
C GLU A 113 23.74 2.44 -24.23
N GLU A 114 23.14 2.36 -23.04
CA GLU A 114 22.72 3.53 -22.27
C GLU A 114 23.79 4.00 -21.27
N ASP A 115 24.90 3.27 -21.16
CA ASP A 115 26.00 3.53 -20.22
C ASP A 115 25.55 3.75 -18.78
N CYS A 116 24.68 2.85 -18.29
CA CYS A 116 24.08 2.96 -16.96
C CYS A 116 23.85 1.61 -16.29
N GLY A 117 23.60 1.63 -14.97
CA GLY A 117 23.33 0.45 -14.16
C GLY A 117 21.92 -0.10 -14.35
N ILE A 118 21.78 -1.42 -14.16
CA ILE A 118 20.51 -2.12 -14.08
C ILE A 118 20.17 -2.28 -12.60
N ILE A 119 18.99 -1.77 -12.19
CA ILE A 119 18.55 -1.82 -10.81
C ILE A 119 18.23 -3.27 -10.42
N PRO A 120 18.76 -3.79 -9.31
CA PRO A 120 18.51 -5.16 -8.89
C PRO A 120 17.03 -5.44 -8.57
N GLU A 121 16.58 -6.65 -8.88
CA GLU A 121 15.27 -7.13 -8.45
C GLU A 121 15.14 -7.06 -6.92
N GLY A 122 14.01 -6.54 -6.47
CA GLY A 122 13.70 -6.49 -5.05
C GLY A 122 12.73 -5.40 -4.65
N TRP A 123 12.47 -5.35 -3.36
CA TRP A 123 11.70 -4.28 -2.75
C TRP A 123 12.64 -3.20 -2.26
N TRP A 124 12.35 -1.96 -2.62
CA TRP A 124 13.18 -0.81 -2.30
C TRP A 124 12.39 0.24 -1.55
N GLU A 125 12.99 0.78 -0.50
CA GLU A 125 12.45 1.92 0.24
C GLU A 125 13.34 3.14 0.04
N ASN A 126 12.70 4.30 -0.10
CA ASN A 126 13.38 5.58 -0.19
C ASN A 126 13.32 6.25 1.19
N ARG A 127 14.46 6.47 1.81
CA ARG A 127 14.55 7.13 3.11
C ARG A 127 15.19 8.50 2.98
N HIS A 128 14.46 9.50 3.43
CA HIS A 128 14.96 10.85 3.57
C HIS A 128 15.40 11.09 5.02
N PHE A 129 16.69 11.17 5.29
CA PHE A 129 17.20 11.47 6.62
C PHE A 129 17.33 12.98 6.89
N ASN A 130 17.55 13.74 5.82
CA ASN A 130 17.60 15.19 5.82
C ASN A 130 17.27 15.72 4.42
N PRO A 131 17.08 17.05 4.21
CA PRO A 131 16.76 17.61 2.90
C PRO A 131 17.78 17.29 1.79
N ASP A 132 19.02 16.99 2.16
CA ASP A 132 20.14 16.79 1.22
C ASP A 132 20.53 15.30 1.06
N GLY A 133 19.92 14.40 1.86
CA GLY A 133 20.27 12.98 1.87
C GLY A 133 19.07 12.09 1.56
N VAL A 134 19.12 11.47 0.38
CA VAL A 134 18.17 10.42 -0.04
C VAL A 134 18.95 9.12 -0.13
N TYR A 135 18.42 8.08 0.48
CA TYR A 135 19.02 6.75 0.43
C TYR A 135 18.01 5.75 -0.08
N ASN A 136 18.37 5.01 -1.10
CA ASN A 136 17.60 3.88 -1.57
C ASN A 136 18.11 2.62 -0.87
N ASN A 137 17.24 2.00 -0.09
CA ASN A 137 17.61 0.80 0.65
C ASN A 137 16.79 -0.39 0.18
N ILE A 138 17.46 -1.50 -0.06
CA ILE A 138 16.76 -2.75 -0.25
C ILE A 138 16.07 -3.18 1.05
N VAL A 139 14.83 -3.61 0.94
CA VAL A 139 14.07 -4.14 2.08
C VAL A 139 14.62 -5.53 2.40
N ASP A 140 15.34 -5.66 3.49
CA ASP A 140 16.03 -6.89 3.94
C ASP A 140 15.09 -7.96 4.54
N ARG A 141 13.81 -7.62 4.70
CA ARG A 141 12.77 -8.51 5.21
C ARG A 141 11.88 -8.99 4.09
N LYS A 142 11.40 -10.22 4.24
CA LYS A 142 10.42 -10.75 3.31
C LYS A 142 9.15 -9.92 3.35
N VAL A 143 8.80 -9.32 2.21
CA VAL A 143 7.51 -8.65 2.00
C VAL A 143 6.47 -9.73 1.75
N VAL A 144 5.37 -9.69 2.49
CA VAL A 144 4.30 -10.70 2.40
C VAL A 144 3.07 -10.18 1.69
N ALA A 145 2.83 -8.87 1.75
CA ALA A 145 1.69 -8.25 1.10
C ALA A 145 1.98 -6.78 0.80
N TRP A 146 1.22 -6.23 -0.13
CA TRP A 146 1.27 -4.83 -0.52
C TRP A 146 -0.15 -4.28 -0.74
N MET A 147 -0.29 -2.96 -0.76
CA MET A 147 -1.51 -2.28 -1.18
C MET A 147 -1.18 -0.92 -1.79
N PRO A 148 -2.01 -0.41 -2.72
CA PRO A 148 -1.81 0.93 -3.28
C PRO A 148 -1.75 2.00 -2.20
N LEU A 149 -0.96 3.06 -2.43
CA LEU A 149 -0.95 4.22 -1.54
C LEU A 149 -2.36 4.85 -1.46
N PRO A 150 -2.75 5.40 -0.30
CA PRO A 150 -3.94 6.21 -0.19
C PRO A 150 -3.83 7.43 -1.12
N LYS A 151 -4.96 7.90 -1.63
CA LYS A 151 -4.96 9.14 -2.39
C LYS A 151 -4.43 10.29 -1.51
N PRO A 152 -3.59 11.18 -2.06
CA PRO A 152 -3.15 12.36 -1.35
C PRO A 152 -4.35 13.18 -0.85
N TYR A 153 -4.20 13.76 0.34
CA TYR A 153 -5.16 14.73 0.85
C TYR A 153 -5.22 15.93 -0.10
N LYS A 154 -6.41 16.31 -0.50
CA LYS A 154 -6.66 17.54 -1.28
C LYS A 154 -7.40 18.53 -0.39
N GLU A 155 -6.77 19.67 -0.16
CA GLU A 155 -7.40 20.77 0.54
C GLU A 155 -8.57 21.33 -0.28
N GLY A 156 -9.78 21.32 0.28
CA GLY A 156 -10.97 21.91 -0.35
C GLY A 156 -11.93 20.96 -1.07
N GLU A 157 -11.64 19.66 -1.20
CA GLU A 157 -12.68 18.69 -1.55
C GLU A 157 -13.52 18.37 -0.29
N GLN A 158 -14.29 19.34 0.18
CA GLN A 158 -15.50 19.02 0.94
C GLN A 158 -16.55 18.65 -0.10
N ASP A 159 -16.94 17.39 -0.06
CA ASP A 159 -17.97 16.84 -0.95
C ASP A 159 -19.20 17.78 -0.98
N GLU A 160 -19.46 18.40 -2.13
CA GLU A 160 -20.74 19.03 -2.44
C GLU A 160 -21.87 18.00 -2.59
#